data_3e1c6e00ed0f84bebfae08760ecf9476
#
_entry.id   3e1c6e00ed0f84bebfae08760ecf9476
#
_cell.length_a   1.000
_cell.length_b   1.000
_cell.length_c   1.000
_cell.angle_alpha   90.00
_cell.angle_beta   90.00
_cell.angle_gamma   90.00
#
_symmetry.space_group_name_H-M   'P 1'
#
loop_
_entity.id
_entity.type
_entity.pdbx_description
1 polymer ?
#
loop_
_entity_poly.entity_id
_entity_poly.type
_entity_poly.pdbx_seq_one_letter_code
_entity_poly.pdbx_strand_id
1 'polypeptide(L)'
;MYIKLAEKHLENIFEEIRIETGLAPEDYSIDYNIKEMAKLDFEKKEIYINSKIMELEESCIKYIVIHELCHLKYKTHAKSFYNLVKKYFPKYEKYDEILNGYKF
;
A
#
# COMPACT_ATOMS: atom_id res chain seq x y z
N MET A 1 -2.15 0.50 -22.91
CA MET A 1 -1.67 1.86 -22.58
C MET A 1 -1.94 2.24 -21.13
N TYR A 2 -3.20 2.18 -20.70
CA TYR A 2 -3.57 2.46 -19.33
C TYR A 2 -2.85 1.56 -18.31
N ILE A 3 -2.78 0.26 -18.58
CA ILE A 3 -2.12 -0.71 -17.71
C ILE A 3 -0.63 -0.40 -17.51
N LYS A 4 0.07 -0.06 -18.58
CA LYS A 4 1.50 0.28 -18.51
C LYS A 4 1.74 1.56 -17.69
N LEU A 5 0.85 2.53 -17.81
CA LEU A 5 0.95 3.78 -17.03
C LEU A 5 0.71 3.50 -15.54
N ALA A 6 -0.25 2.64 -15.22
CA ALA A 6 -0.53 2.26 -13.84
C ALA A 6 0.65 1.51 -13.23
N GLU A 7 1.24 0.56 -13.95
CA GLU A 7 2.40 -0.18 -13.48
C GLU A 7 3.61 0.73 -13.24
N LYS A 8 3.84 1.67 -14.15
CA LYS A 8 4.92 2.64 -14.03
C LYS A 8 4.70 3.55 -12.82
N HIS A 9 3.49 3.99 -12.63
CA HIS A 9 3.12 4.83 -11.50
C HIS A 9 3.34 4.10 -10.17
N LEU A 10 2.93 2.83 -10.11
CA LEU A 10 3.13 2.00 -8.93
C LEU A 10 4.61 1.77 -8.66
N GLU A 11 5.39 1.50 -9.69
CA GLU A 11 6.85 1.35 -9.58
C GLU A 11 7.49 2.59 -8.96
N ASN A 12 7.09 3.77 -9.40
CA ASN A 12 7.60 5.03 -8.87
C ASN A 12 7.23 5.20 -7.40
N ILE A 13 6.01 4.82 -7.02
CA ILE A 13 5.54 4.90 -5.63
C ILE A 13 6.37 3.97 -4.73
N PHE A 14 6.58 2.72 -5.15
CA PHE A 14 7.39 1.77 -4.38
C PHE A 14 8.84 2.23 -4.24
N GLU A 15 9.41 2.78 -5.30
CA GLU A 15 10.79 3.29 -5.26
C GLU A 15 10.90 4.47 -4.30
N GLU A 16 9.94 5.40 -4.34
CA GLU A 16 9.91 6.54 -3.44
C GLU A 16 9.80 6.10 -1.98
N ILE A 17 8.92 5.13 -1.70
CA ILE A 17 8.74 4.59 -0.35
C ILE A 17 10.02 3.90 0.11
N ARG A 18 10.66 3.11 -0.74
CA ARG A 18 11.92 2.43 -0.41
C ARG A 18 12.99 3.44 0.01
N ILE A 19 13.10 4.53 -0.71
CA ILE A 19 14.07 5.58 -0.41
C ILE A 19 13.72 6.28 0.91
N GLU A 20 12.47 6.61 1.13
CA GLU A 20 12.02 7.35 2.32
C GLU A 20 11.99 6.51 3.60
N THR A 21 11.60 5.24 3.51
CA THR A 21 11.33 4.40 4.68
C THR A 21 12.26 3.20 4.82
N GLY A 22 12.93 2.82 3.75
CA GLY A 22 13.72 1.60 3.70
C GLY A 22 12.88 0.33 3.59
N LEU A 23 11.56 0.45 3.49
CA LEU A 23 10.65 -0.70 3.38
C LEU A 23 10.40 -1.05 1.92
N ALA A 24 10.49 -2.33 1.60
CA ALA A 24 10.17 -2.83 0.26
C ALA A 24 9.76 -4.30 0.34
N PRO A 25 8.82 -4.74 -0.52
CA PRO A 25 8.48 -6.16 -0.60
C PRO A 25 9.48 -6.88 -1.49
N GLU A 26 9.42 -8.22 -1.50
CA GLU A 26 10.20 -9.02 -2.44
C GLU A 26 9.69 -8.83 -3.87
N ASP A 27 8.37 -8.67 -4.01
CA ASP A 27 7.74 -8.39 -5.30
C ASP A 27 6.39 -7.72 -5.09
N TYR A 28 5.88 -7.09 -6.13
CA TYR A 28 4.56 -6.48 -6.11
C TYR A 28 3.95 -6.52 -7.51
N SER A 29 2.62 -6.51 -7.57
CA SER A 29 1.89 -6.50 -8.83
C SER A 29 0.52 -5.89 -8.67
N ILE A 30 -0.08 -5.52 -9.80
CA ILE A 30 -1.47 -5.06 -9.84
C ILE A 30 -2.34 -6.28 -10.09
N ASP A 31 -3.35 -6.47 -9.24
CA ASP A 31 -4.29 -7.58 -9.38
C ASP A 31 -5.67 -7.03 -9.73
N TYR A 32 -6.25 -7.57 -10.78
CA TYR A 32 -7.54 -7.13 -11.30
C TYR A 32 -8.72 -7.91 -10.71
N ASN A 33 -8.45 -8.91 -9.89
CA ASN A 33 -9.46 -9.85 -9.40
C ASN A 33 -9.64 -9.89 -7.89
N ILE A 34 -8.80 -9.20 -7.11
CA ILE A 34 -8.98 -9.16 -5.67
C ILE A 34 -10.08 -8.20 -5.27
N LYS A 35 -10.72 -8.47 -4.13
CA LYS A 35 -11.79 -7.63 -3.59
C LYS A 35 -11.27 -6.58 -2.62
N GLU A 36 -10.17 -6.86 -1.96
CA GLU A 36 -9.52 -5.94 -1.04
C GLU A 36 -8.79 -4.84 -1.80
N MET A 37 -8.47 -3.75 -1.11
CA MET A 37 -7.65 -2.67 -1.70
C MET A 37 -6.26 -3.15 -2.02
N ALA A 38 -5.72 -4.00 -1.14
CA ALA A 38 -4.42 -4.61 -1.31
C ALA A 38 -4.38 -5.91 -0.52
N LYS A 39 -3.48 -6.80 -0.90
CA LYS A 39 -3.31 -8.08 -0.25
C LYS A 39 -1.82 -8.36 -0.10
N LEU A 40 -1.44 -8.91 1.04
CA LEU A 40 -0.04 -9.24 1.34
C LEU A 40 0.10 -10.75 1.54
N ASP A 41 1.02 -11.37 0.81
CA ASP A 41 1.42 -12.75 1.03
C ASP A 41 2.63 -12.73 1.97
N PHE A 42 2.42 -13.14 3.21
CA PHE A 42 3.46 -13.10 4.24
C PHE A 42 4.61 -14.08 3.97
N GLU A 43 4.33 -15.22 3.35
CA GLU A 43 5.35 -16.21 3.06
C GLU A 43 6.29 -15.74 1.96
N LYS A 44 5.71 -15.23 0.88
CA LYS A 44 6.46 -14.75 -0.28
C LYS A 44 6.91 -13.30 -0.15
N LYS A 45 6.35 -12.57 0.82
CA LYS A 45 6.58 -11.14 1.01
C LYS A 45 6.24 -10.35 -0.25
N GLU A 46 5.15 -10.73 -0.88
CA GLU A 46 4.63 -10.09 -2.10
C GLU A 46 3.39 -9.27 -1.78
N ILE A 47 3.24 -8.14 -2.45
CA ILE A 47 2.08 -7.27 -2.30
C ILE A 47 1.31 -7.24 -3.62
N TYR A 48 -0.01 -7.45 -3.52
CA TYR A 48 -0.93 -7.35 -4.65
C TYR A 48 -1.81 -6.13 -4.45
N ILE A 49 -1.81 -5.23 -5.43
CA ILE A 49 -2.54 -3.97 -5.35
C ILE A 49 -3.76 -4.07 -6.26
N ASN A 50 -4.94 -3.77 -5.72
CA ASN A 50 -6.17 -3.75 -6.51
C ASN A 50 -6.06 -2.68 -7.59
N SER A 51 -6.33 -3.06 -8.85
CA SER A 51 -6.23 -2.15 -9.98
C SER A 51 -7.07 -0.88 -9.80
N LYS A 52 -8.20 -0.98 -9.11
CA LYS A 52 -9.11 0.15 -8.88
C LYS A 52 -8.49 1.25 -8.04
N ILE A 53 -7.58 0.93 -7.12
CA ILE A 53 -6.96 1.96 -6.29
C ILE A 53 -5.97 2.82 -7.07
N MET A 54 -5.54 2.36 -8.24
CA MET A 54 -4.64 3.16 -9.09
C MET A 54 -5.33 4.43 -9.64
N GLU A 55 -6.65 4.52 -9.50
CA GLU A 55 -7.41 5.71 -9.87
C GLU A 55 -7.46 6.76 -8.75
N LEU A 56 -7.03 6.40 -7.55
CA LEU A 56 -7.02 7.30 -6.40
C LEU A 56 -5.84 8.28 -6.49
N GLU A 57 -5.88 9.30 -5.63
CA GLU A 57 -4.76 10.24 -5.50
C GLU A 57 -3.50 9.48 -5.08
N GLU A 58 -2.36 9.96 -5.54
CA GLU A 58 -1.06 9.34 -5.25
C GLU A 58 -0.83 9.14 -3.74
N SER A 59 -1.21 10.13 -2.93
CA SER A 59 -1.04 10.05 -1.48
C SER A 59 -1.85 8.91 -0.86
N CYS A 60 -3.04 8.64 -1.40
CA CYS A 60 -3.86 7.51 -0.93
C CYS A 60 -3.24 6.17 -1.31
N ILE A 61 -2.72 6.05 -2.53
CA ILE A 61 -2.04 4.85 -3.00
C ILE A 61 -0.79 4.60 -2.14
N LYS A 62 -0.03 5.65 -1.90
CA LYS A 62 1.18 5.59 -1.08
C LYS A 62 0.86 5.12 0.35
N TYR A 63 -0.22 5.64 0.93
CA TYR A 63 -0.66 5.22 2.26
C TYR A 63 -1.02 3.73 2.28
N ILE A 64 -1.77 3.24 1.29
CA ILE A 64 -2.15 1.83 1.20
C ILE A 64 -0.91 0.94 1.12
N VAL A 65 0.06 1.32 0.30
CA VAL A 65 1.31 0.58 0.15
C VAL A 65 2.09 0.56 1.46
N ILE A 66 2.22 1.70 2.14
CA ILE A 66 2.91 1.79 3.43
C ILE A 66 2.20 0.93 4.47
N HIS A 67 0.87 0.95 4.50
CA HIS A 67 0.08 0.12 5.41
C HIS A 67 0.43 -1.37 5.24
N GLU A 68 0.46 -1.85 4.00
CA GLU A 68 0.80 -3.24 3.71
C GLU A 68 2.27 -3.56 4.03
N LEU A 69 3.19 -2.64 3.75
CA LEU A 69 4.59 -2.83 4.08
C LEU A 69 4.83 -2.90 5.59
N CYS A 70 4.07 -2.14 6.37
CA CYS A 70 4.13 -2.22 7.83
C CYS A 70 3.70 -3.58 8.34
N HIS A 71 2.79 -4.27 7.62
CA HIS A 71 2.39 -5.64 7.95
C HIS A 71 3.53 -6.65 7.75
N LEU A 72 4.50 -6.38 6.93
CA LEU A 72 5.68 -7.25 6.80
C LEU A 72 6.43 -7.33 8.12
N LYS A 73 6.35 -6.29 8.93
CA LYS A 73 7.02 -6.22 10.22
C LYS A 73 6.10 -6.60 11.37
N TYR A 74 4.82 -6.19 11.28
CA TYR A 74 3.81 -6.45 12.32
C TYR A 74 2.55 -7.00 11.68
N LYS A 75 2.28 -8.29 11.87
CA LYS A 75 1.14 -8.98 11.23
C LYS A 75 -0.22 -8.47 11.69
N THR A 76 -0.33 -8.04 12.94
CA THR A 76 -1.60 -7.61 13.52
C THR A 76 -1.68 -6.10 13.64
N HIS A 77 -2.90 -5.57 13.72
CA HIS A 77 -3.16 -4.14 13.91
C HIS A 77 -2.99 -3.74 15.38
N ALA A 78 -1.89 -4.17 16.00
CA ALA A 78 -1.56 -3.82 17.37
C ALA A 78 -0.95 -2.42 17.44
N LYS A 79 -0.72 -1.93 18.64
CA LYS A 79 -0.15 -0.61 18.87
C LYS A 79 1.19 -0.40 18.14
N SER A 80 2.04 -1.43 18.13
CA SER A 80 3.33 -1.38 17.43
C SER A 80 3.18 -1.13 15.94
N PHE A 81 2.16 -1.77 15.32
CA PHE A 81 1.86 -1.56 13.91
C PHE A 81 1.49 -0.10 13.64
N TYR A 82 0.56 0.45 14.42
CA TYR A 82 0.11 1.83 14.22
C TYR A 82 1.20 2.86 14.55
N ASN A 83 2.08 2.55 15.50
CA ASN A 83 3.23 3.40 15.77
C ASN A 83 4.16 3.49 14.57
N LEU A 84 4.35 2.37 13.87
CA LEU A 84 5.18 2.34 12.66
C LEU A 84 4.50 3.11 11.52
N VAL A 85 3.20 2.87 11.30
CA VAL A 85 2.42 3.60 10.29
C VAL A 85 2.50 5.10 10.54
N LYS A 86 2.30 5.52 11.78
CA LYS A 86 2.33 6.93 12.17
C LYS A 86 3.69 7.56 11.95
N LYS A 87 4.76 6.80 12.14
CA LYS A 87 6.13 7.26 11.90
C LYS A 87 6.32 7.71 10.45
N TYR A 88 5.79 6.93 9.51
CA TYR A 88 5.93 7.22 8.08
C TYR A 88 4.78 8.04 7.51
N PHE A 89 3.63 8.01 8.18
CA PHE A 89 2.42 8.70 7.73
C PHE A 89 1.71 9.30 8.93
N PRO A 90 2.16 10.46 9.42
CA PRO A 90 1.59 11.06 10.65
C PRO A 90 0.08 11.30 10.60
N LYS A 91 -0.48 11.48 9.40
CA LYS A 91 -1.91 11.72 9.21
C LYS A 91 -2.67 10.47 8.78
N TYR A 92 -2.19 9.29 9.19
CA TYR A 92 -2.79 8.02 8.76
C TYR A 92 -4.29 7.91 9.06
N GLU A 93 -4.75 8.48 10.17
CA GLU A 93 -6.16 8.43 10.54
C GLU A 93 -7.05 9.12 9.51
N LYS A 94 -6.59 10.21 8.93
CA LYS A 94 -7.30 10.92 7.86
C LYS A 94 -7.44 10.05 6.62
N TYR A 95 -6.38 9.34 6.25
CA TYR A 95 -6.40 8.46 5.09
C TYR A 95 -7.24 7.21 5.32
N ASP A 96 -7.19 6.65 6.53
CA ASP A 96 -8.08 5.54 6.91
C ASP A 96 -9.54 5.95 6.75
N GLU A 97 -9.90 7.14 7.22
CA GLU A 97 -11.26 7.65 7.13
C GLU A 97 -11.69 7.85 5.66
N ILE A 98 -10.82 8.42 4.85
CA ILE A 98 -11.09 8.61 3.42
C ILE A 98 -11.29 7.26 2.74
N LEU A 99 -10.42 6.29 2.99
CA LEU A 99 -10.46 4.99 2.34
C LEU A 99 -11.65 4.14 2.79
N ASN A 100 -12.12 4.31 4.02
CA ASN A 100 -13.31 3.61 4.50
C ASN A 100 -14.57 4.02 3.72
N GLY A 101 -14.54 5.16 3.05
CA GLY A 101 -15.65 5.62 2.20
C GLY A 101 -15.67 4.99 0.81
N TYR A 102 -14.59 4.32 0.39
CA TYR A 102 -14.53 3.66 -0.91
C TYR A 102 -15.05 2.24 -0.84
N LYS A 103 -15.81 1.85 -1.85
CA LYS A 103 -16.33 0.48 -1.99
C LYS A 103 -15.75 -0.13 -3.25
N PHE A 104 -15.09 -1.26 -3.08
CA PHE A 104 -14.49 -1.99 -4.20
C PHE A 104 -15.19 -3.29 -4.49
#